data_7d852f98d292cf1cf28881d80dcf4d7b
#
_entry.id   7d852f98d292cf1cf28881d80dcf4d7b
#
_cell.length_a   1.000
_cell.length_b   1.000
_cell.length_c   1.000
_cell.angle_alpha   90.00
_cell.angle_beta   90.00
_cell.angle_gamma   90.00
#
_symmetry.space_group_name_H-M   'P 1'
#
loop_
_entity.id
_entity.type
_entity.pdbx_description
1 polymer ?
#
loop_
_entity_poly.entity_id
_entity_poly.type
_entity_poly.pdbx_seq_one_letter_code
_entity_poly.pdbx_strand_id
1 'polypeptide(L)'
;MTPPNRDISNKRVRAMQAEAMQRRAACDEAPFPKIHIGMGTCGIAAGALETQAAFEQALAERGIDARIHLVGCVGHCYAEPVVVIDHPASGFPPILYPEVNPGKATMLTKLFLEGGDPRLEHILGATVDNDLIPSVMEFPRFNQEKRVVMEKCGRIDPEDIYD
;
A
#
# COMPACT_ATOMS: atom_id res chain seq x y z
N MET A 1 -1.69 32.17 -31.33
CA MET A 1 -1.09 31.33 -30.27
C MET A 1 -0.56 30.09 -30.94
N THR A 2 0.76 29.89 -30.99
CA THR A 2 1.39 28.69 -31.54
C THR A 2 1.12 27.55 -30.59
N PRO A 3 0.58 26.36 -31.00
CA PRO A 3 0.38 25.24 -30.11
C PRO A 3 1.73 24.80 -29.52
N PRO A 4 1.76 24.36 -28.25
CA PRO A 4 3.00 23.90 -27.64
C PRO A 4 3.58 22.75 -28.47
N ASN A 5 4.90 22.79 -28.69
CA ASN A 5 5.61 21.80 -29.47
C ASN A 5 5.43 20.42 -28.84
N ARG A 6 4.62 19.53 -29.45
CA ARG A 6 4.31 18.18 -28.98
C ARG A 6 5.55 17.34 -28.67
N ASP A 7 6.66 17.57 -29.38
CA ASP A 7 7.90 16.81 -29.19
C ASP A 7 8.58 17.11 -27.84
N ILE A 8 8.58 18.38 -27.43
CA ILE A 8 9.17 18.77 -26.12
C ILE A 8 8.32 18.23 -24.97
N SER A 9 6.99 18.31 -25.11
CA SER A 9 6.05 17.75 -24.13
C SER A 9 6.23 16.24 -23.98
N ASN A 10 6.30 15.50 -25.07
CA ASN A 10 6.50 14.04 -25.05
C ASN A 10 7.85 13.63 -24.45
N LYS A 11 8.92 14.40 -24.68
CA LYS A 11 10.25 14.10 -24.12
C LYS A 11 10.28 14.31 -22.61
N ARG A 12 9.62 15.36 -22.10
CA ARG A 12 9.50 15.59 -20.65
C ARG A 12 8.69 14.50 -19.97
N VAL A 13 7.54 14.16 -20.53
CA VAL A 13 6.68 13.09 -19.99
C VAL A 13 7.44 11.75 -19.93
N ARG A 14 8.15 11.37 -21.00
CA ARG A 14 8.96 10.14 -21.00
C ARG A 14 10.09 10.17 -19.97
N ALA A 15 10.72 11.31 -19.75
CA ALA A 15 11.75 11.46 -18.73
C ALA A 15 11.17 11.28 -17.31
N MET A 16 10.01 11.89 -17.04
CA MET A 16 9.30 11.74 -15.77
C MET A 16 8.85 10.29 -15.55
N GLN A 17 8.31 9.64 -16.59
CA GLN A 17 7.94 8.22 -16.51
C GLN A 17 9.14 7.32 -16.21
N ALA A 18 10.29 7.56 -16.86
CA ALA A 18 11.51 6.79 -16.60
C ALA A 18 12.01 6.99 -15.17
N GLU A 19 11.97 8.22 -14.66
CA GLU A 19 12.34 8.53 -13.27
C GLU A 19 11.39 7.86 -12.27
N ALA A 20 10.08 7.93 -12.49
CA ALA A 20 9.07 7.26 -11.68
C ALA A 20 9.30 5.75 -11.64
N MET A 21 9.52 5.13 -12.81
CA MET A 21 9.80 3.68 -12.89
C MET A 21 11.07 3.29 -12.14
N GLN A 22 12.13 4.10 -12.19
CA GLN A 22 13.37 3.82 -11.44
C GLN A 22 13.17 3.94 -9.94
N ARG A 23 12.47 4.98 -9.45
CA ARG A 23 12.17 5.16 -8.03
C ARG A 23 11.34 4.00 -7.50
N ARG A 24 10.33 3.59 -8.26
CA ARG A 24 9.46 2.48 -7.89
C ARG A 24 10.22 1.16 -7.83
N ALA A 25 11.02 0.84 -8.85
CA ALA A 25 11.84 -0.38 -8.86
C ALA A 25 12.78 -0.42 -7.65
N ALA A 26 13.45 0.69 -7.33
CA ALA A 26 14.31 0.79 -6.15
C ALA A 26 13.54 0.62 -4.83
N CYS A 27 12.28 1.07 -4.76
CA CYS A 27 11.41 0.86 -3.61
C CYS A 27 10.95 -0.61 -3.52
N ASP A 28 10.55 -1.21 -4.64
CA ASP A 28 10.05 -2.59 -4.69
C ASP A 28 11.13 -3.60 -4.32
N GLU A 29 12.39 -3.37 -4.72
CA GLU A 29 13.54 -4.23 -4.41
C GLU A 29 14.12 -4.03 -3.00
N ALA A 30 13.66 -3.00 -2.27
CA ALA A 30 14.22 -2.67 -0.97
C ALA A 30 13.86 -3.73 0.09
N PRO A 31 14.82 -4.14 0.95
CA PRO A 31 14.64 -5.24 1.90
C PRO A 31 13.83 -4.89 3.15
N PHE A 32 13.46 -3.63 3.33
CA PHE A 32 12.69 -3.21 4.50
C PHE A 32 11.18 -3.39 4.30
N PRO A 33 10.41 -3.52 5.40
CA PRO A 33 8.95 -3.58 5.35
C PRO A 33 8.32 -2.33 4.76
N LYS A 34 7.25 -2.51 3.99
CA LYS A 34 6.44 -1.44 3.41
C LYS A 34 5.02 -1.52 3.94
N ILE A 35 4.49 -0.38 4.35
CA ILE A 35 3.16 -0.24 4.93
C ILE A 35 2.36 0.70 4.04
N HIS A 36 1.42 0.17 3.29
CA HIS A 36 0.54 0.97 2.42
C HIS A 36 -0.77 1.25 3.16
N ILE A 37 -1.07 2.52 3.42
CA ILE A 37 -2.27 2.95 4.14
C ILE A 37 -3.24 3.60 3.16
N GLY A 38 -4.48 3.11 3.10
CA GLY A 38 -5.53 3.65 2.26
C GLY A 38 -5.97 5.05 2.72
N MET A 39 -5.62 6.09 1.96
CA MET A 39 -5.94 7.50 2.23
C MET A 39 -7.06 8.04 1.33
N GLY A 40 -7.91 7.17 0.82
CA GLY A 40 -9.15 7.61 0.18
C GLY A 40 -10.12 8.27 1.18
N THR A 41 -11.13 8.96 0.69
CA THR A 41 -12.14 9.66 1.52
C THR A 41 -12.72 8.75 2.60
N CYS A 42 -13.02 7.48 2.29
CA CYS A 42 -13.55 6.52 3.25
C CYS A 42 -12.51 6.16 4.31
N GLY A 43 -11.23 5.99 3.93
CA GLY A 43 -10.14 5.69 4.86
C GLY A 43 -9.91 6.83 5.84
N ILE A 44 -9.83 8.07 5.37
CA ILE A 44 -9.69 9.26 6.22
C ILE A 44 -10.89 9.38 7.17
N ALA A 45 -12.11 9.21 6.67
CA ALA A 45 -13.31 9.26 7.50
C ALA A 45 -13.37 8.14 8.55
N ALA A 46 -12.73 7.00 8.29
CA ALA A 46 -12.64 5.87 9.22
C ALA A 46 -11.46 5.93 10.20
N GLY A 47 -10.56 6.94 10.10
CA GLY A 47 -9.45 7.13 11.01
C GLY A 47 -8.09 6.70 10.47
N ALA A 48 -7.87 6.75 9.15
CA ALA A 48 -6.58 6.38 8.55
C ALA A 48 -5.43 7.31 8.97
N LEU A 49 -5.70 8.59 9.27
CA LEU A 49 -4.69 9.52 9.76
C LEU A 49 -4.19 9.13 11.15
N GLU A 50 -5.09 8.73 12.04
CA GLU A 50 -4.75 8.23 13.37
C GLU A 50 -4.00 6.91 13.30
N THR A 51 -4.36 6.06 12.34
CA THR A 51 -3.66 4.81 12.04
C THR A 51 -2.24 5.05 11.56
N GLN A 52 -2.04 6.01 10.66
CA GLN A 52 -0.71 6.45 10.19
C GLN A 52 0.15 6.91 11.38
N ALA A 53 -0.35 7.86 12.17
CA ALA A 53 0.38 8.38 13.33
C ALA A 53 0.78 7.26 14.31
N ALA A 54 -0.09 6.27 14.53
CA ALA A 54 0.20 5.13 15.38
C ALA A 54 1.32 4.23 14.82
N PHE A 55 1.34 3.99 13.50
CA PHE A 55 2.45 3.27 12.87
C PHE A 55 3.76 4.05 13.00
N GLU A 56 3.77 5.34 12.67
CA GLU A 56 4.96 6.21 12.79
C GLU A 56 5.55 6.19 14.20
N GLN A 57 4.69 6.34 15.21
CA GLN A 57 5.09 6.28 16.61
C GLN A 57 5.64 4.89 16.98
N ALA A 58 4.93 3.81 16.66
CA ALA A 58 5.33 2.46 17.03
C ALA A 58 6.62 2.01 16.34
N LEU A 59 6.86 2.43 15.08
CA LEU A 59 8.11 2.20 14.36
C LEU A 59 9.28 2.94 15.03
N ALA A 60 9.08 4.23 15.36
CA ALA A 60 10.09 5.06 16.01
C ALA A 60 10.47 4.51 17.40
N GLU A 61 9.48 4.13 18.22
CA GLU A 61 9.70 3.56 19.57
C GLU A 61 10.49 2.25 19.54
N ARG A 62 10.38 1.47 18.45
CA ARG A 62 11.03 0.17 18.30
C ARG A 62 12.30 0.19 17.45
N GLY A 63 12.59 1.32 16.81
CA GLY A 63 13.71 1.46 15.90
C GLY A 63 13.62 0.57 14.66
N ILE A 64 12.40 0.30 14.19
CA ILE A 64 12.16 -0.53 13.00
C ILE A 64 12.22 0.38 11.77
N ASP A 65 13.12 0.04 10.82
CA ASP A 65 13.20 0.70 9.53
C ASP A 65 12.14 0.13 8.58
N ALA A 66 11.05 0.85 8.44
CA ALA A 66 9.93 0.52 7.54
C ALA A 66 9.47 1.77 6.80
N ARG A 67 8.92 1.61 5.60
CA ARG A 67 8.35 2.73 4.84
C ARG A 67 6.84 2.74 4.88
N ILE A 68 6.27 3.91 5.15
CA ILE A 68 4.84 4.17 5.04
C ILE A 68 4.58 4.85 3.71
N HIS A 69 3.67 4.26 2.94
CA HIS A 69 3.16 4.79 1.68
C HIS A 69 1.67 5.10 1.83
N LEU A 70 1.28 6.32 1.48
CA LEU A 70 -0.11 6.75 1.49
C LEU A 70 -0.68 6.48 0.10
N VAL A 71 -1.65 5.58 0.00
CA VAL A 71 -2.16 5.11 -1.28
C VAL A 71 -3.64 5.42 -1.47
N GLY A 72 -4.07 5.46 -2.74
CA GLY A 72 -5.49 5.63 -3.07
C GLY A 72 -6.35 4.43 -2.64
N CYS A 73 -7.67 4.60 -2.72
CA CYS A 73 -8.64 3.58 -2.31
C CYS A 73 -8.55 2.30 -3.15
N VAL A 74 -8.50 1.15 -2.49
CA VAL A 74 -8.49 -0.17 -3.13
C VAL A 74 -9.89 -0.72 -3.45
N GLY A 75 -10.95 -0.02 -3.04
CA GLY A 75 -12.34 -0.42 -3.26
C GLY A 75 -12.98 -1.21 -2.12
N HIS A 76 -12.28 -1.42 -1.00
CA HIS A 76 -12.78 -2.09 0.21
C HIS A 76 -13.31 -1.12 1.26
N CYS A 77 -14.14 -0.15 0.87
CA CYS A 77 -14.63 0.92 1.77
C CYS A 77 -15.30 0.41 3.05
N TYR A 78 -15.88 -0.79 3.02
CA TYR A 78 -16.49 -1.42 4.19
C TYR A 78 -15.48 -1.89 5.25
N ALA A 79 -14.23 -2.02 4.87
CA ALA A 79 -13.15 -2.55 5.69
C ALA A 79 -12.13 -1.47 6.11
N GLU A 80 -12.41 -0.20 5.81
CA GLU A 80 -11.50 0.91 6.14
C GLU A 80 -11.37 1.15 7.66
N PRO A 81 -10.23 1.62 8.15
CA PRO A 81 -8.98 1.86 7.41
C PRO A 81 -8.33 0.55 6.97
N VAL A 82 -8.00 0.44 5.67
CA VAL A 82 -7.26 -0.70 5.16
C VAL A 82 -5.76 -0.41 5.10
N VAL A 83 -4.98 -1.42 5.49
CA VAL A 83 -3.51 -1.36 5.44
C VAL A 83 -2.97 -2.60 4.76
N VAL A 84 -2.08 -2.43 3.80
CA VAL A 84 -1.31 -3.54 3.23
C VAL A 84 0.10 -3.51 3.81
N ILE A 85 0.54 -4.63 4.37
CA ILE A 85 1.92 -4.79 4.87
C ILE A 85 2.64 -5.78 3.97
N ASP A 86 3.71 -5.30 3.33
CA ASP A 86 4.68 -6.10 2.62
C ASP A 86 5.95 -6.20 3.48
N HIS A 87 6.23 -7.40 3.99
CA HIS A 87 7.38 -7.68 4.84
C HIS A 87 8.27 -8.75 4.19
N PRO A 88 9.22 -8.36 3.33
CA PRO A 88 10.00 -9.29 2.51
C PRO A 88 10.72 -10.39 3.31
N ALA A 89 11.20 -10.06 4.51
CA ALA A 89 11.90 -11.01 5.37
C ALA A 89 10.98 -12.04 6.06
N SER A 90 9.66 -11.84 6.07
CA SER A 90 8.72 -12.73 6.76
C SER A 90 8.41 -14.02 6.00
N GLY A 91 8.66 -14.05 4.70
CA GLY A 91 8.27 -15.16 3.82
C GLY A 91 6.78 -15.18 3.45
N PHE A 92 5.98 -14.22 3.93
CA PHE A 92 4.59 -14.06 3.54
C PHE A 92 4.45 -13.09 2.36
N PRO A 93 3.41 -13.27 1.52
CA PRO A 93 3.06 -12.28 0.50
C PRO A 93 2.58 -10.97 1.15
N PRO A 94 2.45 -9.87 0.40
CA PRO A 94 1.82 -8.65 0.92
C PRO A 94 0.41 -8.92 1.40
N ILE A 95 0.12 -8.58 2.67
CA ILE A 95 -1.12 -8.92 3.39
C ILE A 95 -1.97 -7.68 3.59
N LEU A 96 -3.25 -7.76 3.25
CA LEU A 96 -4.24 -6.72 3.50
C LEU A 96 -4.96 -6.96 4.83
N TYR A 97 -4.89 -5.96 5.70
CA TYR A 97 -5.55 -5.91 7.00
C TYR A 97 -6.73 -4.94 6.96
N PRO A 98 -7.94 -5.38 7.32
CA PRO A 98 -9.11 -4.52 7.45
C PRO A 98 -9.16 -3.83 8.81
N GLU A 99 -9.92 -2.75 8.92
CA GLU A 99 -10.29 -2.08 10.17
C GLU A 99 -9.08 -1.81 11.08
N VAL A 100 -8.01 -1.26 10.51
CA VAL A 100 -6.77 -1.00 11.24
C VAL A 100 -6.88 0.30 12.01
N ASN A 101 -7.31 0.20 13.25
CA ASN A 101 -7.28 1.31 14.21
C ASN A 101 -5.88 1.47 14.85
N PRO A 102 -5.61 2.55 15.63
CA PRO A 102 -4.30 2.78 16.27
C PRO A 102 -3.80 1.61 17.12
N GLY A 103 -4.68 0.93 17.86
CA GLY A 103 -4.31 -0.24 18.67
C GLY A 103 -3.85 -1.42 17.81
N LYS A 104 -4.56 -1.67 16.70
CA LYS A 104 -4.20 -2.72 15.75
C LYS A 104 -2.90 -2.38 15.01
N ALA A 105 -2.65 -1.11 14.66
CA ALA A 105 -1.41 -0.64 14.08
C ALA A 105 -0.20 -0.93 15.00
N THR A 106 -0.30 -0.57 16.26
CA THR A 106 0.74 -0.85 17.28
C THR A 106 0.95 -2.36 17.46
N MET A 107 -0.12 -3.14 17.48
CA MET A 107 -0.06 -4.61 17.58
C MET A 107 0.66 -5.22 16.37
N LEU A 108 0.31 -4.81 15.15
CA LEU A 108 0.93 -5.31 13.92
C LEU A 108 2.41 -4.93 13.84
N THR A 109 2.79 -3.73 14.26
CA THR A 109 4.19 -3.33 14.35
C THR A 109 4.98 -4.25 15.28
N LYS A 110 4.43 -4.56 16.47
CA LYS A 110 5.08 -5.42 17.45
C LYS A 110 5.14 -6.89 17.02
N LEU A 111 4.03 -7.44 16.54
CA LEU A 111 3.92 -8.88 16.32
C LEU A 111 4.38 -9.29 14.92
N PHE A 112 4.06 -8.49 13.90
CA PHE A 112 4.41 -8.84 12.54
C PHE A 112 5.75 -8.22 12.10
N LEU A 113 5.94 -6.91 12.26
CA LEU A 113 7.16 -6.28 11.76
C LEU A 113 8.40 -6.62 12.61
N GLU A 114 8.23 -6.74 13.93
CA GLU A 114 9.33 -7.12 14.84
C GLU A 114 9.41 -8.64 15.04
N GLY A 115 8.26 -9.30 15.25
CA GLY A 115 8.17 -10.71 15.64
C GLY A 115 7.96 -11.69 14.48
N GLY A 116 7.63 -11.22 13.28
CA GLY A 116 7.36 -12.07 12.11
C GLY A 116 6.01 -12.79 12.11
N ASP A 117 5.16 -12.59 13.12
CA ASP A 117 3.81 -13.19 13.21
C ASP A 117 2.77 -12.32 12.51
N PRO A 118 2.24 -12.71 11.33
CA PRO A 118 1.32 -11.90 10.55
C PRO A 118 -0.10 -11.80 11.14
N ARG A 119 -0.41 -12.51 12.22
CA ARG A 119 -1.74 -12.51 12.85
C ARG A 119 -2.85 -12.84 11.85
N LEU A 120 -2.79 -14.01 11.27
CA LEU A 120 -3.68 -14.46 10.19
C LEU A 120 -5.19 -14.37 10.51
N GLU A 121 -5.55 -14.37 11.79
CA GLU A 121 -6.93 -14.17 12.25
C GLU A 121 -7.47 -12.74 12.03
N HIS A 122 -6.59 -11.80 11.70
CA HIS A 122 -6.93 -10.38 11.48
C HIS A 122 -6.83 -9.92 10.03
N ILE A 123 -6.53 -10.82 9.10
CA ILE A 123 -6.34 -10.47 7.69
C ILE A 123 -7.64 -10.51 6.89
N LEU A 124 -7.66 -9.77 5.78
CA LEU A 124 -8.65 -9.94 4.73
C LEU A 124 -8.15 -10.93 3.67
N GLY A 125 -6.86 -10.93 3.39
CA GLY A 125 -6.20 -11.86 2.46
C GLY A 125 -4.91 -11.28 1.89
N ALA A 126 -4.24 -12.06 1.05
CA ALA A 126 -3.09 -11.58 0.28
C ALA A 126 -3.53 -10.66 -0.86
N THR A 127 -2.68 -9.71 -1.24
CA THR A 127 -2.94 -8.83 -2.40
C THR A 127 -2.43 -9.40 -3.72
N VAL A 128 -1.73 -10.53 -3.66
CA VAL A 128 -1.21 -11.28 -4.81
C VAL A 128 -1.54 -12.76 -4.68
N ASP A 129 -1.61 -13.45 -5.80
CA ASP A 129 -1.83 -14.90 -5.81
C ASP A 129 -0.62 -15.63 -5.19
N ASN A 130 -0.89 -16.57 -4.30
CA ASN A 130 0.12 -17.34 -3.58
C ASN A 130 -0.47 -18.65 -3.03
N ASP A 131 0.38 -19.55 -2.55
CA ASP A 131 -0.03 -20.86 -2.02
C ASP A 131 -0.18 -20.89 -0.48
N LEU A 132 0.05 -19.75 0.22
CA LEU A 132 0.11 -19.71 1.68
C LEU A 132 -1.20 -19.26 2.32
N ILE A 133 -1.82 -18.22 1.79
CA ILE A 133 -3.04 -17.60 2.32
C ILE A 133 -3.99 -17.20 1.19
N PRO A 134 -5.32 -17.21 1.39
CA PRO A 134 -6.27 -16.80 0.36
C PRO A 134 -6.00 -15.39 -0.15
N SER A 135 -6.12 -15.20 -1.46
CA SER A 135 -6.02 -13.88 -2.09
C SER A 135 -7.34 -13.12 -1.99
N VAL A 136 -7.28 -11.80 -1.78
CA VAL A 136 -8.46 -10.92 -1.86
C VAL A 136 -9.10 -10.96 -3.25
N MET A 137 -8.33 -11.34 -4.27
CA MET A 137 -8.83 -11.48 -5.65
C MET A 137 -9.74 -12.71 -5.83
N GLU A 138 -9.74 -13.66 -4.89
CA GLU A 138 -10.63 -14.83 -4.91
C GLU A 138 -12.06 -14.50 -4.48
N PHE A 139 -12.30 -13.35 -3.86
CA PHE A 139 -13.65 -12.91 -3.52
C PHE A 139 -14.50 -12.75 -4.79
N PRO A 140 -15.74 -13.28 -4.81
CA PRO A 140 -16.60 -13.26 -6.01
C PRO A 140 -16.80 -11.89 -6.63
N ARG A 141 -16.69 -10.82 -5.82
CA ARG A 141 -16.76 -9.43 -6.28
C ARG A 141 -15.53 -9.03 -7.08
N PHE A 142 -14.33 -9.43 -6.66
CA PHE A 142 -13.07 -8.97 -7.23
C PHE A 142 -12.57 -9.86 -8.37
N ASN A 143 -12.86 -11.16 -8.36
CA ASN A 143 -12.45 -12.06 -9.43
C ASN A 143 -13.10 -11.76 -10.80
N GLN A 144 -14.19 -10.98 -10.80
CA GLN A 144 -14.87 -10.53 -12.02
C GLN A 144 -14.51 -9.06 -12.39
N GLU A 145 -13.76 -8.36 -11.55
CA GLU A 145 -13.40 -6.98 -11.76
C GLU A 145 -12.21 -6.86 -12.72
N LYS A 146 -12.40 -6.13 -13.83
CA LYS A 146 -11.31 -5.75 -14.73
C LYS A 146 -10.99 -4.28 -14.55
N ARG A 147 -9.93 -3.99 -13.81
CA ARG A 147 -9.45 -2.62 -13.58
C ARG A 147 -8.62 -2.14 -14.77
N VAL A 148 -9.05 -1.08 -15.42
CA VAL A 148 -8.33 -0.44 -16.54
C VAL A 148 -7.82 0.93 -16.10
N VAL A 149 -8.73 1.85 -15.72
CA VAL A 149 -8.36 3.20 -15.27
C VAL A 149 -7.82 3.19 -13.85
N MET A 150 -8.36 2.32 -13.01
CA MET A 150 -8.03 2.20 -11.59
C MET A 150 -7.03 1.06 -11.29
N GLU A 151 -6.25 0.64 -12.28
CA GLU A 151 -5.28 -0.46 -12.15
C GLU A 151 -4.26 -0.21 -11.02
N LYS A 152 -3.85 1.04 -10.86
CA LYS A 152 -2.85 1.44 -9.87
C LYS A 152 -3.40 1.88 -8.51
N CYS A 153 -4.73 1.87 -8.33
CA CYS A 153 -5.33 2.21 -7.04
C CYS A 153 -4.86 1.27 -5.94
N GLY A 154 -4.47 1.85 -4.81
CA GLY A 154 -3.90 1.12 -3.68
C GLY A 154 -2.42 0.78 -3.81
N ARG A 155 -1.76 1.25 -4.87
CA ARG A 155 -0.34 0.98 -5.14
C ARG A 155 0.52 2.22 -5.21
N ILE A 156 -0.06 3.35 -5.61
CA ILE A 156 0.65 4.61 -5.82
C ILE A 156 0.11 5.68 -4.89
N ASP A 157 0.97 6.64 -4.54
CA ASP A 157 0.58 7.87 -3.88
C ASP A 157 -0.07 8.80 -4.92
N PRO A 158 -1.37 9.15 -4.77
CA PRO A 158 -2.05 10.02 -5.72
C PRO A 158 -1.54 11.47 -5.70
N GLU A 159 -0.78 11.86 -4.70
CA GLU A 159 -0.20 13.20 -4.56
C GLU A 159 1.24 13.29 -5.07
N ASP A 160 1.92 12.15 -5.30
CA ASP A 160 3.26 12.11 -5.90
C ASP A 160 3.20 11.74 -7.39
N ILE A 161 3.57 12.69 -8.24
CA ILE A 161 3.61 12.49 -9.71
C ILE A 161 4.70 11.49 -10.15
N TYR A 162 5.64 11.18 -9.28
CA TYR A 162 6.74 10.26 -9.55
C TYR A 162 6.57 8.88 -8.95
N ASP A 163 5.42 8.60 -8.30
CA ASP A 163 5.10 7.26 -7.78
C ASP A 163 4.36 6.35 -8.78
#